data_7e21f029a557577de346aea08184c1bc
#
_entry.id   7e21f029a557577de346aea08184c1bc
#
_cell.length_a   1.000
_cell.length_b   1.000
_cell.length_c   1.000
_cell.angle_alpha   90.00
_cell.angle_beta   90.00
_cell.angle_gamma   90.00
#
_symmetry.space_group_name_H-M   'P 1'
#
loop_
_entity.id
_entity.type
_entity.pdbx_description
1 polymer ?
#
loop_
_entity_poly.entity_id
_entity_poly.type
_entity_poly.pdbx_seq_one_letter_code
_entity_poly.pdbx_strand_id
1 'polypeptide(L)'
;PDSFSVSPDKLIFYCFGCHKGGGVVQFIMEQENLDFPDAVRYLAKRAGMEVPDDRAAGSGYKRQERLRELCRQAARYFREQLFSPAGAPGQQYIMKRALSRQTVTRFGLGYAPEGWSNLIDAMTAQGYTKEELLEVGLVVRSQKGGLYDRFRNRVMFPIIDVRGNVIGFGGRVLDDSTPKYLNSPESVIFNKRKNLFALNVAKKSKQGRIILTEGYMDAIALHQYGFDCAVASLGTSLTEEHANLLAKYTKQVVITY
;
A
#
# COMPACT_ATOMS: atom_id res chain seq x y z
N PRO A 1 -22.74 12.72 10.55
CA PRO A 1 -22.97 14.16 10.43
C PRO A 1 -24.42 14.39 10.03
N ASP A 2 -25.07 15.40 10.60
CA ASP A 2 -26.49 15.74 10.43
C ASP A 2 -26.86 16.11 8.98
N SER A 3 -25.85 16.25 8.12
CA SER A 3 -26.02 16.57 6.70
C SER A 3 -26.08 15.36 5.76
N PHE A 4 -25.91 14.13 6.25
CA PHE A 4 -25.92 12.92 5.41
C PHE A 4 -27.26 12.20 5.55
N SER A 5 -27.95 11.99 4.42
CA SER A 5 -29.25 11.32 4.36
C SER A 5 -29.20 10.10 3.43
N VAL A 6 -29.88 9.04 3.83
CA VAL A 6 -30.05 7.83 3.03
C VAL A 6 -31.55 7.58 2.86
N SER A 7 -31.98 7.33 1.64
CA SER A 7 -33.34 6.88 1.32
C SER A 7 -33.28 5.39 0.95
N PRO A 8 -33.71 4.49 1.85
CA PRO A 8 -33.71 3.05 1.57
C PRO A 8 -34.66 2.70 0.40
N ASP A 9 -35.81 3.36 0.30
CA ASP A 9 -36.80 3.09 -0.73
C ASP A 9 -36.30 3.47 -2.14
N LYS A 10 -35.50 4.55 -2.23
CA LYS A 10 -34.95 5.02 -3.50
C LYS A 10 -33.54 4.47 -3.76
N LEU A 11 -32.95 3.76 -2.80
CA LEU A 11 -31.58 3.23 -2.85
C LEU A 11 -30.52 4.31 -3.17
N ILE A 12 -30.72 5.52 -2.64
CA ILE A 12 -29.80 6.66 -2.84
C ILE A 12 -29.36 7.25 -1.52
N PHE A 13 -28.20 7.90 -1.55
CA PHE A 13 -27.72 8.79 -0.51
C PHE A 13 -27.55 10.21 -1.02
N TYR A 14 -27.58 11.18 -0.11
CA TYR A 14 -27.24 12.56 -0.41
C TYR A 14 -26.64 13.24 0.82
N CYS A 15 -25.58 14.00 0.62
CA CYS A 15 -24.95 14.80 1.68
C CYS A 15 -25.17 16.29 1.40
N PHE A 16 -25.98 16.96 2.22
CA PHE A 16 -26.28 18.39 2.10
C PHE A 16 -25.06 19.27 2.44
N GLY A 17 -24.03 18.73 3.11
CA GLY A 17 -22.83 19.48 3.45
C GLY A 17 -21.79 19.56 2.32
N CYS A 18 -21.63 18.47 1.55
CA CYS A 18 -20.65 18.43 0.44
C CYS A 18 -21.31 18.22 -0.94
N HIS A 19 -22.65 18.17 -0.99
CA HIS A 19 -23.48 17.99 -2.20
C HIS A 19 -23.18 16.71 -2.99
N LYS A 20 -22.52 15.71 -2.38
CA LYS A 20 -22.32 14.41 -2.97
C LYS A 20 -23.53 13.53 -2.76
N GLY A 21 -23.95 12.84 -3.82
CA GLY A 21 -25.07 11.93 -3.77
C GLY A 21 -25.02 10.91 -4.90
N GLY A 22 -25.87 9.88 -4.81
CA GLY A 22 -25.95 8.85 -5.83
C GLY A 22 -26.50 7.53 -5.30
N GLY A 23 -26.46 6.50 -6.12
CA GLY A 23 -26.85 5.14 -5.76
C GLY A 23 -25.75 4.39 -5.01
N VAL A 24 -26.00 3.10 -4.75
CA VAL A 24 -25.10 2.22 -3.98
C VAL A 24 -23.71 2.14 -4.59
N VAL A 25 -23.60 2.07 -5.92
CA VAL A 25 -22.29 2.01 -6.62
C VAL A 25 -21.52 3.28 -6.37
N GLN A 26 -22.16 4.46 -6.54
CA GLN A 26 -21.53 5.76 -6.31
C GLN A 26 -21.07 5.89 -4.84
N PHE A 27 -21.85 5.39 -3.88
CA PHE A 27 -21.47 5.37 -2.48
C PHE A 27 -20.18 4.59 -2.25
N ILE A 28 -20.07 3.39 -2.84
CA ILE A 28 -18.87 2.55 -2.73
C ILE A 28 -17.67 3.18 -3.44
N MET A 29 -17.88 3.78 -4.63
CA MET A 29 -16.81 4.53 -5.32
C MET A 29 -16.21 5.61 -4.41
N GLU A 30 -17.04 6.40 -3.75
CA GLU A 30 -16.62 7.48 -2.86
C GLU A 30 -16.01 6.95 -1.55
N GLN A 31 -16.63 5.94 -0.95
CA GLN A 31 -16.23 5.40 0.36
C GLN A 31 -14.91 4.61 0.28
N GLU A 32 -14.78 3.79 -0.74
CA GLU A 32 -13.64 2.88 -0.92
C GLU A 32 -12.59 3.43 -1.91
N ASN A 33 -12.83 4.63 -2.48
CA ASN A 33 -11.98 5.25 -3.50
C ASN A 33 -11.77 4.34 -4.72
N LEU A 34 -12.88 3.76 -5.23
CA LEU A 34 -12.90 2.87 -6.37
C LEU A 34 -13.33 3.59 -7.64
N ASP A 35 -12.89 3.12 -8.81
CA ASP A 35 -13.57 3.40 -10.06
C ASP A 35 -14.88 2.61 -10.17
N PHE A 36 -15.71 2.96 -11.16
CA PHE A 36 -17.03 2.34 -11.34
C PHE A 36 -16.94 0.80 -11.51
N PRO A 37 -16.11 0.24 -12.39
CA PRO A 37 -15.96 -1.21 -12.54
C PRO A 37 -15.56 -1.91 -11.25
N ASP A 38 -14.62 -1.35 -10.49
CA ASP A 38 -14.16 -1.93 -9.23
C ASP A 38 -15.23 -1.87 -8.14
N ALA A 39 -16.02 -0.79 -8.09
CA ALA A 39 -17.12 -0.66 -7.15
C ALA A 39 -18.23 -1.68 -7.44
N VAL A 40 -18.55 -1.90 -8.73
CA VAL A 40 -19.53 -2.93 -9.14
C VAL A 40 -19.04 -4.32 -8.73
N ARG A 41 -17.78 -4.65 -8.97
CA ARG A 41 -17.20 -5.95 -8.58
C ARG A 41 -17.15 -6.14 -7.07
N TYR A 42 -16.81 -5.08 -6.34
CA TYR A 42 -16.83 -5.09 -4.87
C TYR A 42 -18.22 -5.44 -4.33
N LEU A 43 -19.25 -4.80 -4.87
CA LEU A 43 -20.65 -5.07 -4.51
C LEU A 43 -21.11 -6.47 -4.91
N ALA A 44 -20.76 -6.91 -6.12
CA ALA A 44 -21.10 -8.23 -6.63
C ALA A 44 -20.49 -9.34 -5.75
N LYS A 45 -19.19 -9.22 -5.41
CA LYS A 45 -18.51 -10.16 -4.50
C LYS A 45 -19.21 -10.23 -3.13
N ARG A 46 -19.63 -9.07 -2.61
CA ARG A 46 -20.37 -9.01 -1.34
C ARG A 46 -21.76 -9.63 -1.43
N ALA A 47 -22.39 -9.54 -2.59
CA ALA A 47 -23.71 -10.12 -2.87
C ALA A 47 -23.63 -11.60 -3.33
N GLY A 48 -22.43 -12.19 -3.43
CA GLY A 48 -22.26 -13.55 -3.96
C GLY A 48 -22.59 -13.67 -5.45
N MET A 49 -22.55 -12.56 -6.19
CA MET A 49 -22.83 -12.49 -7.62
C MET A 49 -21.56 -12.46 -8.45
N GLU A 50 -21.59 -13.07 -9.62
CA GLU A 50 -20.54 -12.91 -10.64
C GLU A 50 -20.91 -11.76 -11.59
N VAL A 51 -19.94 -10.85 -11.81
CA VAL A 51 -20.09 -9.81 -12.84
C VAL A 51 -19.68 -10.42 -14.18
N PRO A 52 -20.52 -10.38 -15.21
CA PRO A 52 -20.13 -10.83 -16.53
C PRO A 52 -18.86 -10.10 -17.01
N ASP A 53 -17.90 -10.86 -17.49
CA ASP A 53 -16.65 -10.31 -18.03
C ASP A 53 -16.95 -9.58 -19.36
N ASP A 54 -17.04 -8.27 -19.32
CA ASP A 54 -16.91 -7.48 -20.54
C ASP A 54 -15.43 -7.59 -20.97
N ARG A 55 -15.16 -8.26 -22.09
CA ARG A 55 -13.83 -8.77 -22.48
C ARG A 55 -12.68 -7.73 -22.42
N ALA A 56 -13.01 -6.45 -22.55
CA ALA A 56 -12.03 -5.36 -22.45
C ALA A 56 -11.80 -4.87 -21.00
N ALA A 57 -12.84 -4.71 -20.20
CA ALA A 57 -12.75 -4.26 -18.81
C ALA A 57 -12.29 -5.38 -17.85
N GLY A 58 -12.67 -6.64 -18.13
CA GLY A 58 -12.28 -7.82 -17.36
C GLY A 58 -10.80 -8.13 -17.42
N SER A 59 -10.14 -7.88 -18.55
CA SER A 59 -8.71 -8.14 -18.71
C SER A 59 -7.85 -7.22 -17.84
N GLY A 60 -8.19 -5.95 -17.73
CA GLY A 60 -7.48 -4.97 -16.90
C GLY A 60 -7.58 -5.28 -15.40
N TYR A 61 -8.77 -5.66 -14.94
CA TYR A 61 -8.97 -6.03 -13.53
C TYR A 61 -8.22 -7.30 -13.15
N LYS A 62 -8.34 -8.38 -13.94
CA LYS A 62 -7.60 -9.64 -13.72
C LYS A 62 -6.10 -9.39 -13.70
N ARG A 63 -5.61 -8.49 -14.57
CA ARG A 63 -4.21 -8.04 -14.58
C ARG A 63 -3.84 -7.36 -13.27
N GLN A 64 -4.61 -6.38 -12.81
CA GLN A 64 -4.33 -5.69 -11.56
C GLN A 64 -4.40 -6.63 -10.35
N GLU A 65 -5.38 -7.56 -10.31
CA GLU A 65 -5.48 -8.55 -9.24
C GLU A 65 -4.26 -9.47 -9.20
N ARG A 66 -3.79 -9.93 -10.37
CA ARG A 66 -2.56 -10.72 -10.49
C ARG A 66 -1.33 -9.94 -10.03
N LEU A 67 -1.24 -8.65 -10.36
CA LEU A 67 -0.12 -7.79 -9.92
C LEU A 67 -0.16 -7.51 -8.40
N ARG A 68 -1.35 -7.36 -7.79
CA ARG A 68 -1.51 -7.27 -6.33
C ARG A 68 -1.09 -8.58 -5.66
N GLU A 69 -1.45 -9.73 -6.27
CA GLU A 69 -1.01 -11.03 -5.77
C GLU A 69 0.51 -11.18 -5.86
N LEU A 70 1.14 -10.78 -6.95
CA LEU A 70 2.60 -10.74 -7.08
C LEU A 70 3.24 -9.89 -5.97
N CYS A 71 2.73 -8.68 -5.71
CA CYS A 71 3.23 -7.83 -4.62
C CYS A 71 3.02 -8.50 -3.24
N ARG A 72 1.93 -9.22 -3.03
CA ARG A 72 1.70 -9.99 -1.79
C ARG A 72 2.72 -11.12 -1.63
N GLN A 73 3.04 -11.85 -2.70
CA GLN A 73 4.06 -12.91 -2.66
C GLN A 73 5.46 -12.33 -2.45
N ALA A 74 5.78 -11.21 -3.08
CA ALA A 74 7.04 -10.49 -2.83
C ALA A 74 7.16 -10.03 -1.36
N ALA A 75 6.06 -9.54 -0.76
CA ALA A 75 6.06 -9.16 0.66
C ALA A 75 6.31 -10.38 1.58
N ARG A 76 5.73 -11.55 1.26
CA ARG A 76 6.01 -12.80 1.97
C ARG A 76 7.48 -13.18 1.85
N TYR A 77 8.00 -13.18 0.63
CA TYR A 77 9.42 -13.46 0.38
C TYR A 77 10.33 -12.55 1.21
N PHE A 78 10.15 -11.23 1.18
CA PHE A 78 10.97 -10.32 1.97
C PHE A 78 10.84 -10.56 3.48
N ARG A 79 9.65 -10.91 3.95
CA ARG A 79 9.44 -11.27 5.36
C ARG A 79 10.19 -12.56 5.72
N GLU A 80 10.11 -13.59 4.90
CA GLU A 80 10.85 -14.84 5.09
C GLU A 80 12.35 -14.59 5.11
N GLN A 81 12.85 -13.77 4.18
CA GLN A 81 14.26 -13.38 4.15
C GLN A 81 14.70 -12.64 5.41
N LEU A 82 13.86 -11.78 5.99
CA LEU A 82 14.17 -11.11 7.25
C LEU A 82 14.43 -12.09 8.40
N PHE A 83 13.70 -13.19 8.46
CA PHE A 83 13.83 -14.21 9.53
C PHE A 83 14.76 -15.38 9.14
N SER A 84 15.35 -15.36 7.96
CA SER A 84 16.37 -16.31 7.53
C SER A 84 17.78 -15.88 8.01
N PRO A 85 18.79 -16.73 7.91
CA PRO A 85 20.19 -16.35 8.18
C PRO A 85 20.65 -15.15 7.34
N ALA A 86 20.20 -15.04 6.08
CA ALA A 86 20.52 -13.91 5.22
C ALA A 86 19.96 -12.58 5.73
N GLY A 87 18.93 -12.61 6.59
CA GLY A 87 18.29 -11.44 7.16
C GLY A 87 19.01 -10.80 8.35
N ALA A 88 20.16 -11.35 8.81
CA ALA A 88 20.88 -10.83 9.96
C ALA A 88 21.14 -9.31 9.92
N PRO A 89 21.55 -8.69 8.80
CA PRO A 89 21.71 -7.23 8.72
C PRO A 89 20.40 -6.48 8.97
N GLY A 90 19.30 -6.96 8.40
CA GLY A 90 17.96 -6.38 8.60
C GLY A 90 17.49 -6.51 10.04
N GLN A 91 17.72 -7.66 10.68
CA GLN A 91 17.39 -7.89 12.09
C GLN A 91 18.20 -6.96 13.02
N GLN A 92 19.50 -6.77 12.75
CA GLN A 92 20.34 -5.84 13.50
C GLN A 92 19.83 -4.40 13.39
N TYR A 93 19.43 -3.97 12.19
CA TYR A 93 18.82 -2.66 12.00
C TYR A 93 17.53 -2.49 12.82
N ILE A 94 16.64 -3.49 12.80
CA ILE A 94 15.38 -3.50 13.55
C ILE A 94 15.65 -3.40 15.06
N MET A 95 16.62 -4.17 15.57
CA MET A 95 17.04 -4.10 16.98
C MET A 95 17.62 -2.75 17.34
N LYS A 96 18.50 -2.19 16.50
CA LYS A 96 19.08 -0.84 16.71
C LYS A 96 18.00 0.25 16.76
N ARG A 97 16.89 0.06 16.06
CA ARG A 97 15.72 0.94 16.07
C ARG A 97 14.71 0.63 17.17
N ALA A 98 15.03 -0.32 18.05
CA ALA A 98 14.18 -0.75 19.17
C ALA A 98 12.74 -1.14 18.74
N LEU A 99 12.59 -1.70 17.52
CA LEU A 99 11.29 -2.17 17.06
C LEU A 99 10.97 -3.53 17.67
N SER A 100 9.78 -3.64 18.27
CA SER A 100 9.28 -4.88 18.83
C SER A 100 8.91 -5.89 17.72
N ARG A 101 8.98 -7.18 18.04
CA ARG A 101 8.54 -8.26 17.13
C ARG A 101 7.06 -8.07 16.71
N GLN A 102 6.22 -7.58 17.61
CA GLN A 102 4.83 -7.29 17.32
C GLN A 102 4.70 -6.19 16.25
N THR A 103 5.47 -5.10 16.38
CA THR A 103 5.51 -3.99 15.40
C THR A 103 6.01 -4.48 14.05
N VAL A 104 7.12 -5.23 14.02
CA VAL A 104 7.66 -5.83 12.78
C VAL A 104 6.61 -6.68 12.07
N THR A 105 5.89 -7.50 12.82
CA THR A 105 4.82 -8.36 12.28
C THR A 105 3.62 -7.55 11.80
N ARG A 106 3.18 -6.56 12.59
CA ARG A 106 2.03 -5.70 12.25
C ARG A 106 2.22 -4.95 10.94
N PHE A 107 3.43 -4.45 10.70
CA PHE A 107 3.77 -3.72 9.48
C PHE A 107 4.30 -4.59 8.35
N GLY A 108 4.46 -5.91 8.59
CA GLY A 108 4.96 -6.84 7.58
C GLY A 108 6.38 -6.52 7.12
N LEU A 109 7.23 -6.00 8.00
CA LEU A 109 8.60 -5.64 7.63
C LEU A 109 9.35 -6.84 7.09
N GLY A 110 10.20 -6.60 6.09
CA GLY A 110 10.98 -7.61 5.42
C GLY A 110 12.43 -7.20 5.21
N TYR A 111 13.17 -8.05 4.53
CA TYR A 111 14.52 -7.77 4.09
C TYR A 111 14.72 -8.22 2.65
N ALA A 112 15.28 -7.37 1.83
CA ALA A 112 15.76 -7.68 0.49
C ALA A 112 17.24 -8.05 0.59
N PRO A 113 17.63 -9.31 0.37
CA PRO A 113 19.02 -9.74 0.45
C PRO A 113 19.92 -9.02 -0.53
N GLU A 114 21.18 -9.00 -0.24
CA GLU A 114 22.20 -8.57 -1.20
C GLU A 114 22.26 -9.59 -2.36
N GLY A 115 22.24 -9.11 -3.58
CA GLY A 115 22.23 -9.94 -4.80
C GLY A 115 21.41 -9.31 -5.90
N TRP A 116 21.63 -9.76 -7.13
CA TRP A 116 21.07 -9.10 -8.30
C TRP A 116 19.77 -9.72 -8.81
N SER A 117 19.46 -10.98 -8.44
CA SER A 117 18.31 -11.73 -8.98
C SER A 117 17.54 -12.56 -7.95
N ASN A 118 17.79 -12.38 -6.67
CA ASN A 118 17.18 -13.20 -5.62
C ASN A 118 15.63 -13.19 -5.67
N LEU A 119 15.03 -12.02 -5.83
CA LEU A 119 13.58 -11.88 -5.94
C LEU A 119 13.09 -12.37 -7.31
N ILE A 120 13.81 -12.03 -8.39
CA ILE A 120 13.50 -12.51 -9.75
C ILE A 120 13.37 -14.02 -9.74
N ASP A 121 14.39 -14.72 -9.23
CA ASP A 121 14.44 -16.18 -9.22
C ASP A 121 13.30 -16.76 -8.37
N ALA A 122 13.04 -16.20 -7.19
CA ALA A 122 11.97 -16.63 -6.31
C ALA A 122 10.57 -16.44 -6.91
N MET A 123 10.32 -15.33 -7.60
CA MET A 123 9.00 -15.04 -8.18
C MET A 123 8.80 -15.78 -9.50
N THR A 124 9.83 -15.92 -10.34
CA THR A 124 9.74 -16.71 -11.57
C THR A 124 9.51 -18.19 -11.29
N ALA A 125 10.09 -18.73 -10.21
CA ALA A 125 9.80 -20.10 -9.76
C ALA A 125 8.32 -20.29 -9.34
N GLN A 126 7.62 -19.20 -8.96
CA GLN A 126 6.19 -19.21 -8.65
C GLN A 126 5.30 -18.91 -9.88
N GLY A 127 5.87 -18.83 -11.08
CA GLY A 127 5.14 -18.63 -12.33
C GLY A 127 4.80 -17.17 -12.67
N TYR A 128 5.49 -16.20 -12.03
CA TYR A 128 5.40 -14.80 -12.44
C TYR A 128 6.43 -14.47 -13.53
N THR A 129 6.06 -13.59 -14.46
CA THR A 129 6.96 -13.18 -15.52
C THR A 129 7.84 -12.01 -15.11
N LYS A 130 8.98 -11.84 -15.78
CA LYS A 130 9.87 -10.71 -15.55
C LYS A 130 9.21 -9.37 -15.93
N GLU A 131 8.31 -9.39 -16.89
CA GLU A 131 7.52 -8.25 -17.33
C GLU A 131 6.54 -7.81 -16.21
N GLU A 132 5.91 -8.75 -15.50
CA GLU A 132 5.06 -8.46 -14.35
C GLU A 132 5.87 -7.84 -13.21
N LEU A 133 7.06 -8.36 -12.94
CA LEU A 133 7.97 -7.79 -11.93
C LEU A 133 8.42 -6.37 -12.31
N LEU A 134 8.67 -6.11 -13.58
CA LEU A 134 9.04 -4.79 -14.10
C LEU A 134 7.87 -3.81 -13.99
N GLU A 135 6.65 -4.24 -14.32
CA GLU A 135 5.43 -3.43 -14.27
C GLU A 135 5.12 -2.90 -12.86
N VAL A 136 5.34 -3.71 -11.83
CA VAL A 136 5.15 -3.28 -10.42
C VAL A 136 6.41 -2.68 -9.80
N GLY A 137 7.48 -2.54 -10.57
CA GLY A 137 8.73 -1.92 -10.13
C GLY A 137 9.51 -2.71 -9.09
N LEU A 138 9.38 -4.03 -9.07
CA LEU A 138 10.20 -4.93 -8.25
C LEU A 138 11.57 -5.19 -8.86
N VAL A 139 11.67 -5.03 -10.17
CA VAL A 139 12.92 -5.15 -10.92
C VAL A 139 13.18 -3.92 -11.78
N VAL A 140 14.41 -3.76 -12.23
CA VAL A 140 14.87 -2.63 -13.05
C VAL A 140 15.63 -3.18 -14.25
N ARG A 141 15.48 -2.52 -15.40
CA ARG A 141 16.25 -2.80 -16.61
C ARG A 141 17.62 -2.13 -16.53
N SER A 142 18.67 -2.89 -16.70
CA SER A 142 20.03 -2.34 -16.79
C SER A 142 20.26 -1.69 -18.16
N GLN A 143 21.24 -0.81 -18.25
CA GLN A 143 21.67 -0.20 -19.52
C GLN A 143 22.13 -1.25 -20.55
N LYS A 144 22.60 -2.42 -20.10
CA LYS A 144 23.02 -3.56 -20.93
C LYS A 144 21.87 -4.50 -21.31
N GLY A 145 20.60 -4.15 -20.98
CA GLY A 145 19.39 -4.89 -21.36
C GLY A 145 18.96 -6.00 -20.38
N GLY A 146 19.77 -6.35 -19.38
CA GLY A 146 19.40 -7.33 -18.36
C GLY A 146 18.42 -6.75 -17.33
N LEU A 147 17.72 -7.62 -16.60
CA LEU A 147 16.87 -7.25 -15.45
C LEU A 147 17.58 -7.63 -14.15
N TYR A 148 17.40 -6.81 -13.11
CA TYR A 148 17.92 -7.07 -11.78
C TYR A 148 16.95 -6.56 -10.70
N ASP A 149 17.07 -7.13 -9.50
CA ASP A 149 16.25 -6.75 -8.35
C ASP A 149 16.42 -5.27 -8.01
N ARG A 150 15.30 -4.54 -7.91
CA ARG A 150 15.31 -3.12 -7.56
C ARG A 150 15.78 -2.88 -6.12
N PHE A 151 15.34 -3.74 -5.22
CA PHE A 151 15.67 -3.65 -3.80
C PHE A 151 16.74 -4.68 -3.45
N ARG A 152 17.87 -4.24 -2.93
CA ARG A 152 19.01 -5.06 -2.52
C ARG A 152 19.64 -4.47 -1.26
N ASN A 153 19.98 -5.32 -0.31
CA ASN A 153 20.51 -4.92 0.99
C ASN A 153 19.65 -3.83 1.66
N ARG A 154 18.31 -4.07 1.74
CA ARG A 154 17.37 -3.09 2.28
C ARG A 154 16.39 -3.73 3.25
N VAL A 155 16.07 -3.02 4.33
CA VAL A 155 14.86 -3.30 5.11
C VAL A 155 13.66 -2.84 4.30
N MET A 156 12.67 -3.72 4.16
CA MET A 156 11.52 -3.52 3.29
C MET A 156 10.28 -3.16 4.08
N PHE A 157 9.54 -2.19 3.56
CA PHE A 157 8.28 -1.67 4.10
C PHE A 157 7.19 -1.89 3.04
N PRO A 158 6.32 -2.88 3.19
CA PRO A 158 5.18 -3.03 2.28
C PRO A 158 4.27 -1.81 2.35
N ILE A 159 3.93 -1.25 1.20
CA ILE A 159 2.94 -0.19 1.09
C ILE A 159 1.60 -0.87 0.86
N ILE A 160 0.66 -0.65 1.79
CA ILE A 160 -0.63 -1.33 1.82
C ILE A 160 -1.72 -0.29 1.63
N ASP A 161 -2.58 -0.51 0.63
CA ASP A 161 -3.73 0.36 0.36
C ASP A 161 -4.78 0.26 1.48
N VAL A 162 -5.77 1.14 1.46
CA VAL A 162 -6.85 1.14 2.46
C VAL A 162 -7.69 -0.14 2.47
N ARG A 163 -7.62 -0.97 1.42
CA ARG A 163 -8.30 -2.26 1.30
C ARG A 163 -7.48 -3.42 1.88
N GLY A 164 -6.20 -3.21 2.16
CA GLY A 164 -5.29 -4.22 2.68
C GLY A 164 -4.45 -4.92 1.60
N ASN A 165 -4.46 -4.45 0.36
CA ASN A 165 -3.62 -4.99 -0.71
C ASN A 165 -2.22 -4.39 -0.63
N VAL A 166 -1.19 -5.22 -0.81
CA VAL A 166 0.17 -4.73 -1.03
C VAL A 166 0.25 -4.19 -2.46
N ILE A 167 0.56 -2.90 -2.59
CA ILE A 167 0.58 -2.19 -3.87
C ILE A 167 1.97 -1.71 -4.29
N GLY A 168 2.94 -1.76 -3.38
CA GLY A 168 4.31 -1.35 -3.62
C GLY A 168 5.16 -1.51 -2.36
N PHE A 169 6.36 -0.98 -2.41
CA PHE A 169 7.35 -1.11 -1.35
C PHE A 169 8.18 0.15 -1.17
N GLY A 170 8.55 0.43 0.08
CA GLY A 170 9.69 1.25 0.43
C GLY A 170 10.85 0.36 0.85
N GLY A 171 12.09 0.78 0.60
CA GLY A 171 13.28 0.06 1.01
C GLY A 171 14.34 0.98 1.61
N ARG A 172 14.74 0.75 2.86
CA ARG A 172 15.80 1.49 3.56
C ARG A 172 17.12 0.74 3.41
N VAL A 173 18.12 1.37 2.82
CA VAL A 173 19.46 0.78 2.70
C VAL A 173 20.13 0.65 4.07
N LEU A 174 20.98 -0.35 4.23
CA LEU A 174 21.65 -0.67 5.50
C LEU A 174 23.10 -0.18 5.56
N ASP A 175 23.65 0.23 4.44
CA ASP A 175 24.99 0.84 4.30
C ASP A 175 24.87 2.33 3.93
N ASP A 176 25.98 2.97 3.56
CA ASP A 176 26.05 4.38 3.16
C ASP A 176 25.66 4.63 1.70
N SER A 177 25.16 3.62 0.99
CA SER A 177 24.75 3.78 -0.39
C SER A 177 23.48 4.65 -0.53
N THR A 178 23.38 5.33 -1.66
CA THR A 178 22.24 6.23 -1.97
C THR A 178 21.34 5.62 -3.04
N PRO A 179 20.03 5.92 -3.02
CA PRO A 179 19.31 6.74 -2.05
C PRO A 179 19.06 5.97 -0.74
N LYS A 180 19.07 6.70 0.40
CA LYS A 180 18.81 6.14 1.73
C LYS A 180 17.45 5.42 1.79
N TYR A 181 16.41 6.00 1.23
CA TYR A 181 15.11 5.38 1.01
C TYR A 181 14.82 5.29 -0.49
N LEU A 182 14.38 4.13 -0.93
CA LEU A 182 13.97 3.86 -2.30
C LEU A 182 12.52 3.36 -2.29
N ASN A 183 11.66 3.98 -3.09
CA ASN A 183 10.26 3.56 -3.23
C ASN A 183 10.01 2.87 -4.57
N SER A 184 8.98 2.02 -4.62
CA SER A 184 8.42 1.57 -5.90
C SER A 184 8.09 2.77 -6.79
N PRO A 185 8.27 2.66 -8.10
CA PRO A 185 7.77 3.65 -9.05
C PRO A 185 6.24 3.64 -9.08
N GLU A 186 5.63 4.64 -9.73
CA GLU A 186 4.22 4.59 -10.10
C GLU A 186 3.95 3.36 -10.97
N SER A 187 2.78 2.74 -10.80
CA SER A 187 2.34 1.59 -11.58
C SER A 187 0.82 1.57 -11.71
N VAL A 188 0.27 0.62 -12.44
CA VAL A 188 -1.19 0.46 -12.60
C VAL A 188 -1.90 0.13 -11.28
N ILE A 189 -1.17 -0.33 -10.25
CA ILE A 189 -1.71 -0.63 -8.93
C ILE A 189 -1.22 0.33 -7.83
N PHE A 190 -0.26 1.23 -8.11
CA PHE A 190 0.35 2.10 -7.12
C PHE A 190 0.51 3.54 -7.60
N ASN A 191 -0.07 4.47 -6.85
CA ASN A 191 0.08 5.90 -7.03
C ASN A 191 0.40 6.57 -5.70
N LYS A 192 1.60 7.20 -5.60
CA LYS A 192 2.10 7.84 -4.36
C LYS A 192 1.21 8.97 -3.88
N ARG A 193 0.62 9.73 -4.81
CA ARG A 193 -0.25 10.88 -4.49
C ARG A 193 -1.60 10.48 -3.91
N LYS A 194 -2.02 9.22 -4.12
CA LYS A 194 -3.32 8.69 -3.69
C LYS A 194 -3.21 7.72 -2.50
N ASN A 195 -2.01 7.52 -1.97
CA ASN A 195 -1.76 6.57 -0.89
C ASN A 195 -0.86 7.19 0.18
N LEU A 196 -1.11 6.80 1.43
CA LEU A 196 -0.28 7.13 2.58
C LEU A 196 0.11 5.83 3.29
N PHE A 197 1.37 5.74 3.73
CA PHE A 197 1.83 4.61 4.52
C PHE A 197 1.06 4.51 5.83
N ALA A 198 0.72 3.30 6.24
CA ALA A 198 -0.02 2.97 7.46
C ALA A 198 -1.49 3.46 7.51
N LEU A 199 -2.04 4.08 6.46
CA LEU A 199 -3.44 4.54 6.48
C LEU A 199 -4.43 3.38 6.60
N ASN A 200 -4.11 2.20 6.07
CA ASN A 200 -4.91 0.97 6.24
C ASN A 200 -5.10 0.58 7.71
N VAL A 201 -4.18 0.96 8.59
CA VAL A 201 -4.24 0.77 10.03
C VAL A 201 -4.86 2.00 10.70
N ALA A 202 -4.34 3.20 10.40
CA ALA A 202 -4.73 4.45 11.03
C ALA A 202 -6.23 4.79 10.85
N LYS A 203 -6.84 4.39 9.73
CA LYS A 203 -8.29 4.58 9.49
C LYS A 203 -9.20 3.89 10.51
N LYS A 204 -8.67 2.93 11.28
CA LYS A 204 -9.39 2.20 12.33
C LYS A 204 -9.18 2.78 13.72
N SER A 205 -8.31 3.78 13.84
CA SER A 205 -8.00 4.43 15.11
C SER A 205 -9.22 5.16 15.67
N LYS A 206 -9.37 5.09 16.99
CA LYS A 206 -10.42 5.80 17.74
C LYS A 206 -9.95 7.16 18.29
N GLN A 207 -8.75 7.62 17.92
CA GLN A 207 -8.17 8.86 18.47
C GLN A 207 -8.76 10.15 17.88
N GLY A 208 -9.68 10.07 16.93
CA GLY A 208 -10.39 11.21 16.35
C GLY A 208 -9.53 12.14 15.47
N ARG A 209 -8.24 11.81 15.31
CA ARG A 209 -7.25 12.58 14.55
C ARG A 209 -6.34 11.67 13.78
N ILE A 210 -5.62 12.21 12.79
CA ILE A 210 -4.50 11.54 12.12
C ILE A 210 -3.23 12.36 12.35
N ILE A 211 -2.12 11.68 12.63
CA ILE A 211 -0.78 12.27 12.72
C ILE A 211 -0.06 11.98 11.42
N LEU A 212 0.31 13.01 10.67
CA LEU A 212 1.06 12.91 9.43
C LEU A 212 2.54 13.13 9.71
N THR A 213 3.36 12.12 9.41
CA THR A 213 4.82 12.14 9.54
C THR A 213 5.50 12.15 8.17
N GLU A 214 6.78 12.49 8.14
CA GLU A 214 7.56 12.49 6.91
C GLU A 214 7.93 11.07 6.43
N GLY A 215 8.24 10.16 7.34
CA GLY A 215 8.85 8.87 7.01
C GLY A 215 8.19 7.64 7.60
N TYR A 216 8.48 6.49 6.98
CA TYR A 216 8.00 5.18 7.43
C TYR A 216 8.32 4.89 8.89
N MET A 217 9.58 5.17 9.30
CA MET A 217 10.05 4.84 10.64
C MET A 217 9.36 5.67 11.71
N ASP A 218 9.04 6.92 11.39
CA ASP A 218 8.37 7.82 12.34
C ASP A 218 6.94 7.35 12.58
N ALA A 219 6.20 7.01 11.50
CA ALA A 219 4.87 6.43 11.62
C ALA A 219 4.90 5.10 12.40
N ILE A 220 5.85 4.20 12.09
CA ILE A 220 5.99 2.90 12.79
C ILE A 220 6.30 3.09 14.26
N ALA A 221 7.21 4.01 14.60
CA ALA A 221 7.55 4.32 15.97
C ALA A 221 6.33 4.85 16.74
N LEU A 222 5.59 5.79 16.18
CA LEU A 222 4.36 6.30 16.79
C LEU A 222 3.34 5.19 17.03
N HIS A 223 3.13 4.30 16.06
CA HIS A 223 2.25 3.14 16.26
C HIS A 223 2.72 2.22 17.39
N GLN A 224 4.04 2.01 17.52
CA GLN A 224 4.59 1.18 18.59
C GLN A 224 4.30 1.75 19.97
N TYR A 225 4.31 3.08 20.10
CA TYR A 225 4.03 3.79 21.35
C TYR A 225 2.54 4.17 21.51
N GLY A 226 1.64 3.52 20.75
CA GLY A 226 0.19 3.65 20.97
C GLY A 226 -0.50 4.75 20.16
N PHE A 227 0.22 5.49 19.31
CA PHE A 227 -0.38 6.46 18.38
C PHE A 227 -0.75 5.77 17.06
N ASP A 228 -1.77 4.91 17.11
CA ASP A 228 -2.21 4.07 16.00
C ASP A 228 -2.91 4.85 14.87
N CYS A 229 -2.99 6.17 15.01
CA CYS A 229 -3.49 7.12 14.02
C CYS A 229 -2.39 7.75 13.13
N ALA A 230 -1.13 7.31 13.28
CA ALA A 230 -0.01 7.88 12.50
C ALA A 230 0.03 7.33 11.07
N VAL A 231 0.35 8.20 10.12
CA VAL A 231 0.57 7.90 8.70
C VAL A 231 1.82 8.61 8.19
N ALA A 232 2.40 8.14 7.09
CA ALA A 232 3.52 8.85 6.46
C ALA A 232 3.28 9.09 4.98
N SER A 233 3.89 10.15 4.45
CA SER A 233 4.01 10.37 3.00
C SER A 233 4.96 9.34 2.37
N LEU A 234 4.88 9.17 1.05
CA LEU A 234 5.63 8.17 0.31
C LEU A 234 6.81 8.79 -0.47
N GLY A 235 7.55 9.69 0.20
CA GLY A 235 8.65 10.43 -0.42
C GLY A 235 8.19 11.50 -1.41
N THR A 236 7.01 12.04 -1.17
CA THR A 236 6.44 13.19 -1.88
C THR A 236 5.94 14.21 -0.86
N SER A 237 5.91 15.49 -1.24
CA SER A 237 5.22 16.51 -0.45
C SER A 237 3.74 16.15 -0.29
N LEU A 238 3.09 16.69 0.74
CA LEU A 238 1.65 16.58 0.91
C LEU A 238 0.92 17.16 -0.32
N THR A 239 0.05 16.35 -0.92
CA THR A 239 -0.73 16.72 -2.10
C THR A 239 -2.18 17.00 -1.75
N GLU A 240 -2.91 17.64 -2.66
CA GLU A 240 -4.36 17.82 -2.52
C GLU A 240 -5.08 16.47 -2.44
N GLU A 241 -4.63 15.47 -3.20
CA GLU A 241 -5.19 14.12 -3.15
C GLU A 241 -4.99 13.47 -1.77
N HIS A 242 -3.84 13.70 -1.12
CA HIS A 242 -3.61 13.26 0.25
C HIS A 242 -4.54 13.98 1.24
N ALA A 243 -4.73 15.29 1.10
CA ALA A 243 -5.66 16.04 1.95
C ALA A 243 -7.10 15.53 1.78
N ASN A 244 -7.55 15.33 0.54
CA ASN A 244 -8.85 14.76 0.23
C ASN A 244 -9.02 13.33 0.75
N LEU A 245 -7.96 12.54 0.73
CA LEU A 245 -7.95 11.18 1.29
C LEU A 245 -8.09 11.21 2.82
N LEU A 246 -7.33 12.06 3.50
CA LEU A 246 -7.37 12.20 4.96
C LEU A 246 -8.71 12.74 5.44
N ALA A 247 -9.32 13.67 4.71
CA ALA A 247 -10.63 14.25 5.04
C ALA A 247 -11.77 13.23 5.09
N LYS A 248 -11.59 12.05 4.46
CA LYS A 248 -12.57 10.94 4.56
C LYS A 248 -12.55 10.26 5.93
N TYR A 249 -11.45 10.35 6.68
CA TYR A 249 -11.25 9.60 7.91
C TYR A 249 -11.18 10.47 9.17
N THR A 250 -10.87 11.76 9.02
CA THR A 250 -10.76 12.68 10.17
C THR A 250 -11.02 14.13 9.76
N LYS A 251 -11.40 14.93 10.75
CA LYS A 251 -11.45 16.41 10.63
C LYS A 251 -10.21 17.08 11.21
N GLN A 252 -9.32 16.34 11.86
CA GLN A 252 -8.12 16.87 12.50
C GLN A 252 -6.87 16.12 12.02
N VAL A 253 -5.93 16.85 11.45
CA VAL A 253 -4.61 16.34 11.07
C VAL A 253 -3.55 17.11 11.82
N VAL A 254 -2.65 16.39 12.49
CA VAL A 254 -1.46 16.93 13.15
C VAL A 254 -0.27 16.63 12.26
N ILE A 255 0.46 17.64 11.81
CA ILE A 255 1.65 17.48 10.95
C ILE A 255 2.88 17.54 11.84
N THR A 256 3.77 16.54 11.72
CA THR A 256 5.03 16.41 12.48
C THR A 256 6.17 16.20 11.47
N TYR A 257 6.79 17.30 11.07
CA TYR A 257 7.95 17.30 10.16
C TYR A 257 9.19 17.80 10.92
#